data_2db20220462627491eab4cf5eaa120e7
#
_entry.id   2db20220462627491eab4cf5eaa120e7
#
_cell.length_a   1.000
_cell.length_b   1.000
_cell.length_c   1.000
_cell.angle_alpha   90.00
_cell.angle_beta   90.00
_cell.angle_gamma   90.00
#
_symmetry.space_group_name_H-M   'P 1'
#
loop_
_entity.id
_entity.type
_entity.pdbx_description
1 polymer ?
#
loop_
_entity_poly.entity_id
_entity_poly.type
_entity_poly.pdbx_seq_one_letter_code
_entity_poly.pdbx_strand_id
1 'polypeptide(L)'
;QTIKVNAAQTFKVHFIDVGAADGALLQYGEGENAKYALIDSGAYSYETTDHDTIDVSDRVHQYLLDHGVKHLEFVVLTHPHGDHIGGMKKILEDKNITIDTIYGNPLEFEYLESSEDKEKQTEETARWTAFDTQTYQTFKKKLEKRNSYRDASLHIQYVVPQAGTIRKLGEA
;
A
#
# COMPACT_ATOMS: atom_id res chain seq x y z
N GLN A 1 -3.25 47.79 -0.06
CA GLN A 1 -3.53 46.39 0.39
C GLN A 1 -3.04 45.44 -0.68
N THR A 2 -2.01 44.67 -0.38
CA THR A 2 -1.51 43.63 -1.30
C THR A 2 -2.38 42.40 -1.09
N ILE A 3 -3.21 42.07 -2.07
CA ILE A 3 -3.97 40.81 -2.07
C ILE A 3 -2.94 39.71 -2.35
N LYS A 4 -2.60 38.90 -1.34
CA LYS A 4 -1.88 37.64 -1.56
C LYS A 4 -2.86 36.69 -2.20
N VAL A 5 -2.76 36.51 -3.51
CA VAL A 5 -3.39 35.38 -4.21
C VAL A 5 -2.65 34.14 -3.74
N ASN A 6 -3.32 33.27 -3.00
CA ASN A 6 -2.78 31.93 -2.73
C ASN A 6 -2.55 31.26 -4.08
N ALA A 7 -1.30 30.88 -4.36
CA ALA A 7 -0.99 30.06 -5.51
C ALA A 7 -1.89 28.81 -5.45
N ALA A 8 -2.57 28.48 -6.55
CA ALA A 8 -3.38 27.28 -6.63
C ALA A 8 -2.47 26.09 -6.24
N GLN A 9 -2.88 25.35 -5.22
CA GLN A 9 -2.12 24.17 -4.81
C GLN A 9 -2.31 23.09 -5.87
N THR A 10 -1.21 22.55 -6.35
CA THR A 10 -1.21 21.52 -7.39
C THR A 10 -1.53 20.18 -6.76
N PHE A 11 -2.42 19.41 -7.39
CA PHE A 11 -2.65 18.01 -7.05
C PHE A 11 -2.31 17.14 -8.27
N LYS A 12 -1.45 16.15 -8.07
CA LYS A 12 -1.02 15.23 -9.13
C LYS A 12 -1.29 13.80 -8.69
N VAL A 13 -1.66 12.97 -9.64
CA VAL A 13 -1.74 11.52 -9.49
C VAL A 13 -0.74 10.89 -10.44
N HIS A 14 0.20 10.15 -9.92
CA HIS A 14 1.20 9.41 -10.66
C HIS A 14 0.76 7.95 -10.74
N PHE A 15 0.38 7.49 -11.92
CA PHE A 15 0.15 6.08 -12.17
C PHE A 15 1.51 5.42 -12.42
N ILE A 16 1.90 4.51 -11.53
CA ILE A 16 3.23 3.88 -11.57
C ILE A 16 3.12 2.62 -12.44
N ASP A 17 4.04 2.49 -13.40
CA ASP A 17 4.13 1.26 -14.19
C ASP A 17 4.67 0.10 -13.33
N VAL A 18 3.76 -0.68 -12.82
CA VAL A 18 4.02 -1.87 -11.99
C VAL A 18 3.66 -3.17 -12.72
N GLY A 19 3.40 -3.10 -14.04
CA GLY A 19 2.96 -4.24 -14.84
C GLY A 19 1.49 -4.59 -14.56
N ALA A 20 1.19 -5.88 -14.45
CA ALA A 20 -0.16 -6.38 -14.13
C ALA A 20 -0.44 -6.26 -12.63
N ALA A 21 -0.42 -5.04 -12.09
CA ALA A 21 -0.56 -4.72 -10.67
C ALA A 21 -1.02 -3.27 -10.53
N ASP A 22 -1.32 -2.83 -9.30
CA ASP A 22 -1.75 -1.46 -9.03
C ASP A 22 -0.78 -0.70 -8.12
N GLY A 23 -0.55 0.57 -8.47
CA GLY A 23 0.26 1.48 -7.68
C GLY A 23 0.08 2.93 -8.14
N ALA A 24 -0.34 3.81 -7.25
CA ALA A 24 -0.50 5.23 -7.56
C ALA A 24 0.05 6.11 -6.43
N LEU A 25 0.90 7.09 -6.79
CA LEU A 25 1.39 8.10 -5.86
C LEU A 25 0.54 9.37 -6.01
N LEU A 26 -0.01 9.84 -4.93
CA LEU A 26 -0.69 11.11 -4.82
C LEU A 26 0.31 12.16 -4.35
N GLN A 27 0.38 13.28 -5.05
CA GLN A 27 1.20 14.42 -4.67
C GLN A 27 0.32 15.66 -4.50
N TYR A 28 0.43 16.30 -3.34
CA TYR A 28 -0.21 17.58 -3.05
C TYR A 28 0.84 18.66 -2.82
N GLY A 29 0.78 19.73 -3.59
CA GLY A 29 1.79 20.77 -3.62
C GLY A 29 3.02 20.43 -4.46
N GLU A 30 4.03 21.28 -4.42
CA GLU A 30 5.27 21.14 -5.19
C GLU A 30 6.49 21.50 -4.35
N GLY A 31 7.67 21.05 -4.83
CA GLY A 31 8.96 21.33 -4.19
C GLY A 31 9.08 20.70 -2.80
N GLU A 32 9.79 21.36 -1.91
CA GLU A 32 10.12 20.85 -0.57
C GLU A 32 8.89 20.71 0.36
N ASN A 33 7.78 21.37 0.04
CA ASN A 33 6.54 21.31 0.80
C ASN A 33 5.52 20.32 0.22
N ALA A 34 5.89 19.57 -0.79
CA ALA A 34 5.00 18.56 -1.35
C ALA A 34 4.71 17.45 -0.33
N LYS A 35 3.45 17.06 -0.24
CA LYS A 35 2.96 15.96 0.57
C LYS A 35 2.58 14.80 -0.32
N TYR A 36 2.82 13.60 0.17
CA TYR A 36 2.64 12.38 -0.61
C TYR A 36 1.79 11.36 0.12
N ALA A 37 0.99 10.63 -0.64
CA ALA A 37 0.30 9.44 -0.18
C ALA A 37 0.38 8.36 -1.27
N LEU A 38 0.29 7.09 -0.88
CA LEU A 38 0.39 5.97 -1.79
C LEU A 38 -0.91 5.16 -1.76
N ILE A 39 -1.39 4.74 -2.92
CA ILE A 39 -2.48 3.77 -3.07
C ILE A 39 -1.90 2.55 -3.75
N ASP A 40 -1.92 1.42 -3.04
CA ASP A 40 -1.31 0.15 -3.43
C ASP A 40 0.20 0.26 -3.73
N SER A 41 0.88 -0.83 -3.84
CA SER A 41 2.33 -0.88 -3.91
C SER A 41 2.88 -1.80 -4.99
N GLY A 42 2.03 -2.27 -5.88
CA GLY A 42 2.42 -3.19 -6.93
C GLY A 42 2.64 -4.64 -6.46
N ALA A 43 3.05 -5.46 -7.40
CA ALA A 43 3.28 -6.88 -7.18
C ALA A 43 4.63 -7.16 -6.50
N TYR A 44 4.72 -8.35 -5.89
CA TYR A 44 6.00 -8.91 -5.48
C TYR A 44 6.78 -9.44 -6.69
N SER A 45 6.10 -10.21 -7.53
CA SER A 45 6.67 -10.78 -8.75
C SER A 45 5.55 -11.06 -9.76
N TYR A 46 5.93 -11.26 -11.01
CA TYR A 46 5.03 -11.80 -12.01
C TYR A 46 5.73 -12.91 -12.80
N GLU A 47 4.93 -13.81 -13.37
CA GLU A 47 5.39 -14.86 -14.26
C GLU A 47 5.29 -14.38 -15.71
N THR A 48 6.35 -14.58 -16.50
CA THR A 48 6.38 -14.28 -17.93
C THR A 48 5.70 -15.39 -18.73
N THR A 49 5.46 -15.15 -20.01
CA THR A 49 4.95 -16.18 -20.95
C THR A 49 5.87 -17.40 -21.07
N ASP A 50 7.17 -17.23 -20.79
CA ASP A 50 8.16 -18.30 -20.81
C ASP A 50 8.35 -18.98 -19.44
N HIS A 51 7.41 -18.72 -18.51
CA HIS A 51 7.41 -19.23 -17.13
C HIS A 51 8.59 -18.77 -16.25
N ASP A 52 9.27 -17.70 -16.63
CA ASP A 52 10.27 -17.07 -15.77
C ASP A 52 9.58 -16.16 -14.74
N THR A 53 10.01 -16.23 -13.49
CA THR A 53 9.52 -15.34 -12.42
C THR A 53 10.42 -14.11 -12.34
N ILE A 54 9.84 -12.94 -12.53
CA ILE A 54 10.52 -11.64 -12.40
C ILE A 54 10.10 -10.97 -11.08
N ASP A 55 11.07 -10.66 -10.23
CA ASP A 55 10.85 -9.84 -9.01
C ASP A 55 10.63 -8.38 -9.44
N VAL A 56 9.50 -7.81 -9.07
CA VAL A 56 9.12 -6.42 -9.34
C VAL A 56 8.78 -5.66 -8.07
N SER A 57 9.08 -6.26 -6.92
CA SER A 57 8.72 -5.71 -5.60
C SER A 57 9.38 -4.37 -5.27
N ASP A 58 10.38 -3.96 -6.03
CA ASP A 58 11.10 -2.70 -5.84
C ASP A 58 10.58 -1.55 -6.72
N ARG A 59 9.71 -1.79 -7.70
CA ARG A 59 9.28 -0.77 -8.67
C ARG A 59 8.68 0.47 -8.02
N VAL A 60 7.72 0.29 -7.12
CA VAL A 60 7.10 1.43 -6.41
C VAL A 60 8.12 2.07 -5.47
N HIS A 61 8.91 1.28 -4.74
CA HIS A 61 9.96 1.81 -3.87
C HIS A 61 10.97 2.67 -4.66
N GLN A 62 11.46 2.16 -5.79
CA GLN A 62 12.38 2.92 -6.65
C GLN A 62 11.73 4.20 -7.18
N TYR A 63 10.46 4.14 -7.59
CA TYR A 63 9.72 5.32 -8.03
C TYR A 63 9.67 6.40 -6.93
N LEU A 64 9.42 6.01 -5.67
CA LEU A 64 9.43 6.94 -4.54
C LEU A 64 10.81 7.59 -4.38
N LEU A 65 11.88 6.82 -4.47
CA LEU A 65 13.27 7.34 -4.37
C LEU A 65 13.59 8.31 -5.51
N ASP A 66 13.25 7.97 -6.75
CA ASP A 66 13.49 8.80 -7.94
C ASP A 66 12.75 10.15 -7.88
N HIS A 67 11.63 10.20 -7.15
CA HIS A 67 10.86 11.42 -6.92
C HIS A 67 11.19 12.11 -5.60
N GLY A 68 12.21 11.64 -4.89
CA GLY A 68 12.68 12.25 -3.64
C GLY A 68 11.68 12.13 -2.48
N VAL A 69 10.76 11.17 -2.54
CA VAL A 69 9.76 10.95 -1.50
C VAL A 69 10.43 10.35 -0.27
N LYS A 70 10.39 11.07 0.85
CA LYS A 70 10.95 10.65 2.13
C LYS A 70 9.88 10.42 3.20
N HIS A 71 8.66 10.86 2.92
CA HIS A 71 7.54 10.75 3.84
C HIS A 71 6.25 10.51 3.07
N LEU A 72 5.45 9.57 3.58
CA LEU A 72 4.10 9.32 3.14
C LEU A 72 3.15 9.65 4.29
N GLU A 73 2.26 10.62 4.10
CA GLU A 73 1.21 11.00 5.05
C GLU A 73 0.33 9.77 5.36
N PHE A 74 0.03 9.01 4.31
CA PHE A 74 -0.66 7.72 4.45
C PHE A 74 -0.42 6.80 3.27
N VAL A 75 -0.69 5.51 3.48
CA VAL A 75 -0.78 4.48 2.45
C VAL A 75 -2.16 3.84 2.54
N VAL A 76 -2.83 3.64 1.42
CA VAL A 76 -4.05 2.85 1.32
C VAL A 76 -3.71 1.53 0.62
N LEU A 77 -3.95 0.42 1.28
CA LEU A 77 -3.90 -0.91 0.70
C LEU A 77 -5.34 -1.35 0.46
N THR A 78 -5.75 -1.34 -0.81
CA THR A 78 -7.16 -1.53 -1.19
C THR A 78 -7.66 -2.91 -0.79
N HIS A 79 -6.82 -3.92 -0.95
CA HIS A 79 -7.08 -5.29 -0.50
C HIS A 79 -5.76 -6.09 -0.41
N PRO A 80 -5.75 -7.29 0.24
CA PRO A 80 -4.50 -7.98 0.58
C PRO A 80 -3.92 -8.87 -0.54
N HIS A 81 -4.30 -8.67 -1.80
CA HIS A 81 -3.73 -9.42 -2.92
C HIS A 81 -2.28 -9.03 -3.21
N GLY A 82 -1.51 -9.98 -3.71
CA GLY A 82 -0.08 -9.82 -3.93
C GLY A 82 0.30 -8.74 -4.94
N ASP A 83 -0.56 -8.47 -5.90
CA ASP A 83 -0.43 -7.42 -6.92
C ASP A 83 -0.74 -6.00 -6.41
N HIS A 84 -1.27 -5.89 -5.18
CA HIS A 84 -1.55 -4.62 -4.52
C HIS A 84 -0.61 -4.33 -3.35
N ILE A 85 -0.25 -5.34 -2.55
CA ILE A 85 0.59 -5.14 -1.36
C ILE A 85 2.01 -5.71 -1.47
N GLY A 86 2.36 -6.31 -2.60
CA GLY A 86 3.63 -7.02 -2.78
C GLY A 86 4.87 -6.13 -2.61
N GLY A 87 4.82 -4.91 -3.11
CA GLY A 87 5.91 -3.94 -3.00
C GLY A 87 6.09 -3.34 -1.61
N MET A 88 5.10 -3.43 -0.70
CA MET A 88 5.22 -2.89 0.66
C MET A 88 6.42 -3.45 1.42
N LYS A 89 6.85 -4.67 1.11
CA LYS A 89 8.04 -5.27 1.72
C LYS A 89 9.26 -4.35 1.60
N LYS A 90 9.52 -3.80 0.41
CA LYS A 90 10.68 -2.95 0.14
C LYS A 90 10.53 -1.58 0.81
N ILE A 91 9.35 -0.99 0.75
CA ILE A 91 9.06 0.31 1.36
C ILE A 91 9.21 0.23 2.89
N LEU A 92 8.71 -0.83 3.53
CA LEU A 92 8.80 -1.03 4.97
C LEU A 92 10.23 -1.33 5.45
N GLU A 93 11.10 -1.87 4.60
CA GLU A 93 12.51 -2.12 4.89
C GLU A 93 13.36 -0.84 4.84
N ASP A 94 12.94 0.16 4.06
CA ASP A 94 13.68 1.43 3.93
C ASP A 94 13.33 2.40 5.06
N LYS A 95 14.29 2.64 5.94
CA LYS A 95 14.14 3.56 7.08
C LYS A 95 14.19 5.04 6.70
N ASN A 96 14.59 5.35 5.47
CA ASN A 96 14.63 6.72 4.97
C ASN A 96 13.26 7.19 4.46
N ILE A 97 12.30 6.26 4.29
CA ILE A 97 10.92 6.57 3.97
C ILE A 97 10.09 6.38 5.24
N THR A 98 9.55 7.46 5.78
CA THR A 98 8.62 7.42 6.92
C THR A 98 7.17 7.36 6.44
N ILE A 99 6.30 6.75 7.23
CA ILE A 99 4.86 6.60 6.93
C ILE A 99 4.10 6.84 8.22
N ASP A 100 3.11 7.74 8.21
CA ASP A 100 2.30 7.96 9.41
C ASP A 100 1.28 6.84 9.60
N THR A 101 0.48 6.57 8.58
CA THR A 101 -0.62 5.60 8.69
C THR A 101 -0.72 4.71 7.46
N ILE A 102 -0.95 3.43 7.68
CA ILE A 102 -1.38 2.49 6.64
C ILE A 102 -2.83 2.11 6.90
N TYR A 103 -3.69 2.37 5.93
CA TYR A 103 -5.07 1.89 5.88
C TYR A 103 -5.12 0.60 5.08
N GLY A 104 -5.53 -0.49 5.70
CA GLY A 104 -5.61 -1.80 5.05
C GLY A 104 -6.99 -2.41 5.18
N ASN A 105 -7.30 -3.34 4.30
CA ASN A 105 -8.54 -4.10 4.33
C ASN A 105 -8.24 -5.62 4.41
N PRO A 106 -8.32 -6.25 5.59
CA PRO A 106 -8.12 -7.68 5.76
C PRO A 106 -9.41 -8.50 5.51
N LEU A 107 -10.50 -7.91 5.00
CA LEU A 107 -11.84 -8.50 4.99
C LEU A 107 -11.93 -9.88 4.32
N GLU A 108 -11.03 -10.20 3.39
CA GLU A 108 -11.02 -11.53 2.77
C GLU A 108 -10.65 -12.65 3.75
N PHE A 109 -9.87 -12.33 4.80
CA PHE A 109 -9.49 -13.32 5.81
C PHE A 109 -10.65 -13.70 6.74
N GLU A 110 -11.44 -12.73 7.18
CA GLU A 110 -12.59 -12.99 8.03
C GLU A 110 -13.69 -13.76 7.26
N TYR A 111 -13.86 -13.45 5.98
CA TYR A 111 -14.85 -14.10 5.13
C TYR A 111 -14.52 -15.58 4.90
N LEU A 112 -13.25 -15.94 4.78
CA LEU A 112 -12.80 -17.32 4.55
C LEU A 112 -12.78 -18.17 5.82
N GLU A 113 -12.54 -17.56 6.99
CA GLU A 113 -12.61 -18.27 8.27
C GLU A 113 -14.06 -18.55 8.71
N SER A 114 -15.01 -17.70 8.32
CA SER A 114 -16.43 -17.81 8.72
C SER A 114 -17.30 -18.59 7.75
N SER A 115 -16.82 -18.94 6.56
CA SER A 115 -17.63 -19.67 5.59
C SER A 115 -17.77 -21.15 5.98
N GLU A 116 -18.96 -21.54 6.39
CA GLU A 116 -19.36 -22.95 6.58
C GLU A 116 -19.32 -23.78 5.28
N ASP A 117 -19.15 -23.13 4.14
CA ASP A 117 -19.10 -23.73 2.80
C ASP A 117 -17.70 -24.18 2.36
N LYS A 118 -16.93 -24.78 3.27
CA LYS A 118 -15.60 -25.35 2.93
C LYS A 118 -15.66 -26.42 1.81
N GLU A 119 -16.82 -27.03 1.60
CA GLU A 119 -17.02 -28.06 0.56
C GLU A 119 -17.16 -27.49 -0.86
N LYS A 120 -17.38 -26.16 -1.01
CA LYS A 120 -17.50 -25.50 -2.32
C LYS A 120 -16.25 -24.76 -2.76
N GLN A 121 -15.17 -24.83 -1.99
CA GLN A 121 -13.89 -24.25 -2.41
C GLN A 121 -13.36 -25.07 -3.60
N THR A 122 -13.35 -24.48 -4.78
CA THR A 122 -12.64 -25.05 -5.92
C THR A 122 -11.14 -25.00 -5.63
N GLU A 123 -10.39 -25.92 -6.23
CA GLU A 123 -8.91 -25.97 -6.11
C GLU A 123 -8.26 -24.62 -6.46
N GLU A 124 -8.88 -23.88 -7.37
CA GLU A 124 -8.50 -22.54 -7.80
C GLU A 124 -8.70 -21.50 -6.67
N THR A 125 -9.83 -21.50 -5.98
CA THR A 125 -10.10 -20.60 -4.84
C THR A 125 -9.16 -20.87 -3.67
N ALA A 126 -8.87 -22.13 -3.37
CA ALA A 126 -7.93 -22.51 -2.32
C ALA A 126 -6.49 -22.06 -2.65
N ARG A 127 -6.10 -22.12 -3.91
CA ARG A 127 -4.78 -21.69 -4.39
C ARG A 127 -4.59 -20.18 -4.27
N TRP A 128 -5.58 -19.37 -4.66
CA TRP A 128 -5.58 -17.92 -4.51
C TRP A 128 -5.49 -17.52 -3.03
N THR A 129 -6.30 -18.12 -2.19
CA THR A 129 -6.32 -17.88 -0.74
C THR A 129 -4.96 -18.13 -0.10
N ALA A 130 -4.27 -19.22 -0.45
CA ALA A 130 -2.96 -19.54 0.12
C ALA A 130 -1.88 -18.53 -0.29
N PHE A 131 -1.90 -18.06 -1.53
CA PHE A 131 -0.95 -17.07 -2.04
C PHE A 131 -1.14 -15.71 -1.34
N ASP A 132 -2.35 -15.23 -1.25
CA ASP A 132 -2.70 -13.97 -0.63
C ASP A 132 -2.40 -13.98 0.87
N THR A 133 -2.68 -15.09 1.54
CA THR A 133 -2.31 -15.28 2.95
C THR A 133 -0.82 -15.13 3.17
N GLN A 134 0.02 -15.69 2.30
CA GLN A 134 1.48 -15.59 2.43
C GLN A 134 1.98 -14.14 2.24
N THR A 135 1.46 -13.42 1.25
CA THR A 135 1.84 -12.02 1.00
C THR A 135 1.41 -11.13 2.16
N TYR A 136 0.18 -11.29 2.64
CA TYR A 136 -0.32 -10.54 3.79
C TYR A 136 0.48 -10.84 5.07
N GLN A 137 0.81 -12.09 5.35
CA GLN A 137 1.64 -12.46 6.49
C GLN A 137 3.05 -11.88 6.39
N THR A 138 3.61 -11.82 5.18
CA THR A 138 4.90 -11.17 4.94
C THR A 138 4.83 -9.67 5.23
N PHE A 139 3.80 -8.99 4.73
CA PHE A 139 3.54 -7.60 5.03
C PHE A 139 3.43 -7.34 6.54
N LYS A 140 2.60 -8.12 7.25
CA LYS A 140 2.43 -8.01 8.71
C LYS A 140 3.75 -8.15 9.46
N LYS A 141 4.55 -9.15 9.15
CA LYS A 141 5.87 -9.35 9.78
C LYS A 141 6.82 -8.16 9.52
N LYS A 142 6.78 -7.56 8.32
CA LYS A 142 7.61 -6.39 8.00
C LYS A 142 7.14 -5.15 8.76
N LEU A 143 5.84 -4.95 8.89
CA LEU A 143 5.25 -3.86 9.66
C LEU A 143 5.58 -4.00 11.15
N GLU A 144 5.43 -5.19 11.73
CA GLU A 144 5.80 -5.48 13.11
C GLU A 144 7.29 -5.22 13.36
N LYS A 145 8.16 -5.68 12.44
CA LYS A 145 9.61 -5.40 12.51
C LYS A 145 9.88 -3.90 12.45
N ARG A 146 9.20 -3.15 11.58
CA ARG A 146 9.33 -1.69 11.48
C ARG A 146 8.98 -1.03 12.82
N ASN A 147 7.85 -1.40 13.41
CA ASN A 147 7.35 -0.85 14.67
C ASN A 147 8.13 -1.35 15.91
N SER A 148 9.05 -2.31 15.77
CA SER A 148 9.94 -2.76 16.84
C SER A 148 11.21 -1.93 16.97
N TYR A 149 11.49 -1.00 16.06
CA TYR A 149 12.66 -0.13 16.19
C TYR A 149 12.50 0.84 17.36
N ARG A 150 13.62 1.20 18.00
CA ARG A 150 13.63 2.17 19.12
C ARG A 150 13.27 3.59 18.69
N ASP A 151 13.50 3.91 17.42
CA ASP A 151 13.16 5.21 16.85
C ASP A 151 11.66 5.28 16.58
N ALA A 152 10.95 6.02 17.42
CA ALA A 152 9.50 6.17 17.32
C ALA A 152 9.05 6.87 16.02
N SER A 153 9.93 7.65 15.37
CA SER A 153 9.62 8.28 14.07
C SER A 153 9.45 7.27 12.93
N LEU A 154 9.89 6.03 13.15
CA LEU A 154 9.73 4.94 12.20
C LEU A 154 8.47 4.12 12.42
N HIS A 155 7.74 4.37 13.51
CA HIS A 155 6.53 3.62 13.83
C HIS A 155 5.39 4.05 12.93
N ILE A 156 4.61 3.07 12.49
CA ILE A 156 3.51 3.22 11.53
C ILE A 156 2.23 2.78 12.20
N GLN A 157 1.21 3.64 12.15
CA GLN A 157 -0.14 3.28 12.58
C GLN A 157 -0.78 2.39 11.49
N TYR A 158 -1.30 1.22 11.88
CA TYR A 158 -2.08 0.37 10.99
C TYR A 158 -3.55 0.45 11.37
N VAL A 159 -4.37 0.87 10.43
CA VAL A 159 -5.81 1.05 10.63
C VAL A 159 -6.59 0.15 9.67
N VAL A 160 -7.49 -0.63 10.22
CA VAL A 160 -8.45 -1.40 9.45
C VAL A 160 -9.79 -0.68 9.54
N PRO A 161 -10.28 -0.08 8.43
CA PRO A 161 -11.59 0.56 8.42
C PRO A 161 -12.67 -0.49 8.69
N GLN A 162 -13.51 -0.24 9.69
CA GLN A 162 -14.66 -1.11 9.92
C GLN A 162 -15.82 -0.73 9.01
N ALA A 163 -16.59 -1.72 8.55
CA ALA A 163 -17.79 -1.49 7.77
C ALA A 163 -18.73 -0.52 8.52
N GLY A 164 -19.20 0.54 7.86
CA GLY A 164 -20.08 1.56 8.43
C GLY A 164 -19.37 2.76 9.07
N THR A 165 -18.03 2.78 9.16
CA THR A 165 -17.29 3.94 9.68
C THR A 165 -16.84 4.92 8.59
N ILE A 166 -17.12 4.66 7.33
CA ILE A 166 -16.89 5.63 6.24
C ILE A 166 -17.92 6.74 6.40
N ARG A 167 -17.57 7.76 7.15
CA ARG A 167 -18.33 9.02 7.14
C ARG A 167 -18.08 9.71 5.80
N LYS A 168 -19.15 10.24 5.20
CA LYS A 168 -19.01 11.08 4.01
C LYS A 168 -18.00 12.17 4.27
N LEU A 169 -16.99 12.28 3.43
CA LEU A 169 -16.07 13.42 3.41
C LEU A 169 -16.93 14.68 3.21
N GLY A 170 -17.03 15.52 4.23
CA GLY A 170 -17.77 16.80 4.17
C GLY A 170 -18.86 17.00 5.21
N GLU A 171 -19.12 16.05 6.09
CA GLU A 171 -19.99 16.26 7.27
C GLU A 171 -19.10 16.46 8.50
N ALA A 172 -18.71 17.73 8.72
CA ALA A 172 -18.13 18.21 9.97
C ALA A 172 -19.25 18.82 10.83
#